data_68a9ec4c6e0142b0a29e5fd22cf89e5d
#
_entry.id   68a9ec4c6e0142b0a29e5fd22cf89e5d
#
_cell.length_a   1.000
_cell.length_b   1.000
_cell.length_c   1.000
_cell.angle_alpha   90.00
_cell.angle_beta   90.00
_cell.angle_gamma   90.00
#
_symmetry.space_group_name_H-M   'P 1'
#
loop_
_entity.id
_entity.type
_entity.pdbx_description
1 polymer ?
#
loop_
_entity_poly.entity_id
_entity_poly.type
_entity_poly.pdbx_seq_one_letter_code
_entity_poly.pdbx_strand_id
1 'polypeptide(L)'
;MQQEETAQNLYSQLENQRWSFLDRGRQASELTIPYILPPDGANHATKYYTPYQGIGARGVNNLASKLLLALLPPNAPFFRLTIDRFELDKAKSELGEEGGEQLRTDLEKALAEVERSVMQEVEVEAFRVGVFEALKNLLITGNTLLYLPDEGGMRVFRPDRFVVKRDPMGNVTHIATKETIAPMMLPDSVRDEVYKDSGKENTCDLYTAICRRDNKFIVYQDVKGITIEESYGEYPLDKVPWLPLRYTRIDGEDYGRGFVEEYMGDLKSLESLTRAIVEGSAAAAKVLFMVNPNGTTRAKTLAEAANGAIVQGSDADVSVLQLQKFNDFRVAQTTMAAIQERLSHAFLLNSSVVRDAERVTAEEIRMLSQELEAALGGLYSILSQEFQLPLVTSLMARMNKEGRLPKLPKDIVKPTIVTGVEALGRGNDLNRLDMFLAGATQVVGPEAVSQYVNVGDYFKRRATALGIETEGLIKSDEQLQQEAQAAQMQQMAEKLGGPAINAMSQQALAQQDAEPQQ
;
A
#
# COMPACT_ATOMS: atom_id res chain seq x y z
N MET A 1 -2.24 32.87 -28.68
CA MET A 1 -1.48 31.75 -28.11
C MET A 1 -0.40 32.38 -27.23
N GLN A 2 -0.55 32.35 -25.90
CA GLN A 2 0.57 32.64 -25.01
C GLN A 2 1.61 31.53 -25.30
N GLN A 3 2.87 31.91 -25.52
CA GLN A 3 3.96 30.93 -25.65
C GLN A 3 3.93 30.05 -24.41
N GLU A 4 3.55 28.80 -24.58
CA GLU A 4 3.60 27.82 -23.49
C GLU A 4 5.06 27.67 -23.12
N GLU A 5 5.33 27.83 -21.82
CA GLU A 5 6.66 27.58 -21.28
C GLU A 5 7.01 26.11 -21.56
N THR A 6 8.21 25.83 -22.07
CA THR A 6 8.62 24.46 -22.35
C THR A 6 8.71 23.66 -21.05
N ALA A 7 8.43 22.34 -21.10
CA ALA A 7 8.53 21.45 -19.95
C ALA A 7 9.95 21.43 -19.36
N GLN A 8 10.96 21.54 -20.21
CA GLN A 8 12.35 21.70 -19.83
C GLN A 8 12.58 22.97 -19.01
N ASN A 9 12.04 24.12 -19.44
CA ASN A 9 12.18 25.37 -18.71
C ASN A 9 11.47 25.32 -17.35
N LEU A 10 10.24 24.83 -17.32
CA LEU A 10 9.50 24.60 -16.08
C LEU A 10 10.29 23.72 -15.10
N TYR A 11 10.83 22.60 -15.59
CA TYR A 11 11.64 21.71 -14.76
C TYR A 11 12.86 22.45 -14.19
N SER A 12 13.60 23.15 -15.02
CA SER A 12 14.83 23.88 -14.64
C SER A 12 14.57 24.99 -13.62
N GLN A 13 13.45 25.71 -13.73
CA GLN A 13 13.06 26.74 -12.77
C GLN A 13 12.74 26.16 -11.38
N LEU A 14 12.08 25.01 -11.34
CA LEU A 14 11.67 24.37 -10.09
C LEU A 14 12.76 23.49 -9.48
N GLU A 15 13.74 23.05 -10.26
CA GLU A 15 14.78 22.13 -9.82
C GLU A 15 15.60 22.67 -8.65
N ASN A 16 15.96 23.94 -8.70
CA ASN A 16 16.76 24.57 -7.64
C ASN A 16 16.01 24.63 -6.30
N GLN A 17 14.68 24.69 -6.31
CA GLN A 17 13.87 24.79 -5.09
C GLN A 17 13.85 23.48 -4.29
N ARG A 18 14.14 22.34 -4.91
CA ARG A 18 14.15 21.02 -4.25
C ARG A 18 15.52 20.60 -3.70
N TRP A 19 16.59 21.38 -3.97
CA TRP A 19 17.97 20.95 -3.65
C TRP A 19 18.14 20.57 -2.18
N SER A 20 17.62 21.36 -1.25
CA SER A 20 17.73 21.08 0.19
C SER A 20 17.01 19.79 0.61
N PHE A 21 15.92 19.44 -0.06
CA PHE A 21 15.18 18.18 0.19
C PHE A 21 15.94 16.97 -0.38
N LEU A 22 16.57 17.12 -1.55
CA LEU A 22 17.41 16.08 -2.13
C LEU A 22 18.65 15.82 -1.27
N ASP A 23 19.31 16.87 -0.76
CA ASP A 23 20.49 16.72 0.08
C ASP A 23 20.18 15.93 1.37
N ARG A 24 19.10 16.29 2.08
CA ARG A 24 18.62 15.54 3.25
C ARG A 24 18.23 14.11 2.89
N GLY A 25 17.53 13.93 1.78
CA GLY A 25 17.15 12.61 1.29
C GLY A 25 18.35 11.72 0.95
N ARG A 26 19.43 12.27 0.39
CA ARG A 26 20.68 11.54 0.13
C ARG A 26 21.36 11.11 1.42
N GLN A 27 21.48 12.01 2.41
CA GLN A 27 22.02 11.66 3.72
C GLN A 27 21.20 10.55 4.39
N ALA A 28 19.87 10.60 4.29
CA ALA A 28 18.99 9.55 4.80
C ALA A 28 19.17 8.23 4.03
N SER A 29 19.32 8.30 2.71
CA SER A 29 19.58 7.15 1.84
C SER A 29 20.92 6.48 2.17
N GLU A 30 21.98 7.26 2.34
CA GLU A 30 23.32 6.74 2.73
C GLU A 30 23.31 5.94 4.03
N LEU A 31 22.49 6.34 5.00
CA LEU A 31 22.36 5.66 6.29
C LEU A 31 21.35 4.51 6.30
N THR A 32 20.61 4.30 5.21
CA THR A 32 19.59 3.25 5.09
C THR A 32 19.83 2.38 3.86
N ILE A 33 19.29 2.81 2.71
CA ILE A 33 19.37 2.10 1.43
C ILE A 33 19.99 3.05 0.38
N PRO A 34 21.32 3.03 0.19
CA PRO A 34 22.05 4.05 -0.57
C PRO A 34 21.64 4.21 -2.04
N TYR A 35 21.11 3.16 -2.68
CA TYR A 35 20.72 3.22 -4.08
C TYR A 35 19.33 3.84 -4.32
N ILE A 36 18.55 4.11 -3.27
CA ILE A 36 17.20 4.72 -3.41
C ILE A 36 17.31 6.16 -3.93
N LEU A 37 18.24 6.94 -3.38
CA LEU A 37 18.53 8.28 -3.90
C LEU A 37 20.04 8.45 -4.08
N PRO A 38 20.55 8.15 -5.30
CA PRO A 38 21.98 8.23 -5.60
C PRO A 38 22.53 9.65 -5.49
N PRO A 39 23.85 9.82 -5.29
CA PRO A 39 24.51 11.09 -5.39
C PRO A 39 24.43 11.65 -6.83
N ASP A 40 24.65 12.97 -6.99
CA ASP A 40 24.67 13.60 -8.30
C ASP A 40 25.75 12.98 -9.20
N GLY A 41 25.39 12.78 -10.45
CA GLY A 41 26.31 12.18 -11.42
C GLY A 41 26.47 10.65 -11.31
N ALA A 42 25.72 9.99 -10.43
CA ALA A 42 25.73 8.54 -10.33
C ALA A 42 25.28 7.89 -11.65
N ASN A 43 25.98 6.82 -12.02
CA ASN A 43 25.72 6.03 -13.23
C ASN A 43 25.69 4.53 -12.89
N HIS A 44 25.55 3.68 -13.89
CA HIS A 44 25.48 2.23 -13.72
C HIS A 44 26.75 1.61 -13.12
N ALA A 45 27.89 2.29 -13.17
CA ALA A 45 29.15 1.84 -12.57
C ALA A 45 29.34 2.33 -11.13
N THR A 46 28.43 3.17 -10.61
CA THR A 46 28.55 3.72 -9.26
C THR A 46 28.42 2.63 -8.22
N LYS A 47 29.43 2.53 -7.35
CA LYS A 47 29.43 1.59 -6.22
C LYS A 47 28.79 2.25 -5.02
N TYR A 48 27.81 1.58 -4.45
CA TYR A 48 27.14 1.99 -3.21
C TYR A 48 27.73 1.24 -2.04
N TYR A 49 28.15 1.96 -1.01
CA TYR A 49 28.65 1.39 0.23
C TYR A 49 27.49 1.29 1.23
N THR A 50 27.23 0.08 1.71
CA THR A 50 26.25 -0.14 2.77
C THR A 50 26.81 0.35 4.12
N PRO A 51 25.96 0.95 4.99
CA PRO A 51 26.37 1.33 6.33
C PRO A 51 26.86 0.13 7.17
N TYR A 52 27.70 0.39 8.15
CA TYR A 52 28.11 -0.63 9.13
C TYR A 52 26.95 -1.10 10.01
N GLN A 53 25.98 -0.22 10.28
CA GLN A 53 24.75 -0.58 10.97
C GLN A 53 23.69 -1.06 9.95
N GLY A 54 23.05 -2.19 10.22
CA GLY A 54 22.00 -2.72 9.34
C GLY A 54 20.58 -2.33 9.72
N ILE A 55 20.39 -1.60 10.84
CA ILE A 55 19.06 -1.33 11.38
C ILE A 55 18.27 -0.36 10.53
N GLY A 56 18.95 0.61 9.89
CA GLY A 56 18.30 1.58 9.01
C GLY A 56 17.62 0.91 7.81
N ALA A 57 18.35 0.07 7.08
CA ALA A 57 17.80 -0.66 5.93
C ALA A 57 16.71 -1.64 6.34
N ARG A 58 16.94 -2.40 7.43
CA ARG A 58 15.97 -3.34 7.97
C ARG A 58 14.68 -2.63 8.42
N GLY A 59 14.83 -1.48 9.09
CA GLY A 59 13.72 -0.67 9.58
C GLY A 59 12.85 -0.13 8.45
N VAL A 60 13.45 0.46 7.43
CA VAL A 60 12.74 0.98 6.25
C VAL A 60 11.97 -0.14 5.54
N ASN A 61 12.60 -1.29 5.31
CA ASN A 61 11.93 -2.42 4.66
C ASN A 61 10.75 -2.95 5.51
N ASN A 62 10.91 -3.03 6.83
CA ASN A 62 9.85 -3.46 7.74
C ASN A 62 8.65 -2.49 7.73
N LEU A 63 8.90 -1.18 7.88
CA LEU A 63 7.83 -0.18 7.84
C LEU A 63 7.15 -0.13 6.47
N ALA A 64 7.91 -0.19 5.37
CA ALA A 64 7.34 -0.22 4.03
C ALA A 64 6.45 -1.44 3.83
N SER A 65 6.86 -2.63 4.32
CA SER A 65 6.05 -3.85 4.25
C SER A 65 4.74 -3.73 5.06
N LYS A 66 4.82 -3.19 6.28
CA LYS A 66 3.64 -2.98 7.13
C LYS A 66 2.67 -1.96 6.55
N LEU A 67 3.19 -0.83 6.04
CA LEU A 67 2.38 0.17 5.35
C LEU A 67 1.73 -0.40 4.10
N LEU A 68 2.46 -1.20 3.31
CA LEU A 68 1.90 -1.86 2.13
C LEU A 68 0.72 -2.76 2.49
N LEU A 69 0.87 -3.59 3.53
CA LEU A 69 -0.21 -4.46 4.00
C LEU A 69 -1.43 -3.69 4.51
N ALA A 70 -1.21 -2.55 5.14
CA ALA A 70 -2.30 -1.69 5.63
C ALA A 70 -3.00 -0.93 4.49
N LEU A 71 -2.23 -0.42 3.51
CA LEU A 71 -2.77 0.37 2.40
C LEU A 71 -3.38 -0.49 1.29
N LEU A 72 -2.73 -1.60 0.94
CA LEU A 72 -3.17 -2.53 -0.11
C LEU A 72 -3.17 -3.96 0.43
N PRO A 73 -4.12 -4.33 1.29
CA PRO A 73 -4.22 -5.69 1.81
C PRO A 73 -4.46 -6.71 0.69
N PRO A 74 -3.86 -7.93 0.77
CA PRO A 74 -3.95 -8.91 -0.30
C PRO A 74 -5.34 -9.54 -0.46
N ASN A 75 -6.09 -9.68 0.63
CA ASN A 75 -7.33 -10.45 0.67
C ASN A 75 -8.53 -9.66 1.22
N ALA A 76 -8.41 -8.35 1.36
CA ALA A 76 -9.47 -7.51 1.86
C ALA A 76 -9.55 -6.20 1.04
N PRO A 77 -10.74 -5.69 0.77
CA PRO A 77 -10.86 -4.41 0.10
C PRO A 77 -10.32 -3.28 0.99
N PHE A 78 -9.48 -2.41 0.41
CA PHE A 78 -8.93 -1.22 1.07
C PHE A 78 -9.76 0.04 0.85
N PHE A 79 -10.83 -0.05 0.06
CA PHE A 79 -11.77 1.03 -0.21
C PHE A 79 -13.18 0.50 -0.24
N ARG A 80 -14.14 1.40 -0.15
CA ARG A 80 -15.57 1.10 -0.19
C ARG A 80 -16.31 2.11 -1.05
N LEU A 81 -17.27 1.65 -1.80
CA LEU A 81 -18.20 2.51 -2.52
C LEU A 81 -19.49 2.62 -1.70
N THR A 82 -19.85 3.84 -1.34
CA THR A 82 -21.08 4.12 -0.60
C THR A 82 -21.98 5.04 -1.40
N ILE A 83 -23.28 4.92 -1.16
CA ILE A 83 -24.29 5.78 -1.76
C ILE A 83 -24.54 6.94 -0.80
N ASP A 84 -24.63 8.16 -1.32
CA ASP A 84 -25.05 9.29 -0.52
C ASP A 84 -26.49 9.06 -0.03
N ARG A 85 -26.70 9.17 1.29
CA ARG A 85 -28.00 8.98 1.92
C ARG A 85 -29.04 9.94 1.37
N PHE A 86 -28.66 11.16 1.07
CA PHE A 86 -29.57 12.18 0.55
C PHE A 86 -30.10 11.81 -0.84
N GLU A 87 -29.23 11.33 -1.72
CA GLU A 87 -29.63 10.85 -3.06
C GLU A 87 -30.51 9.60 -2.97
N LEU A 88 -30.22 8.70 -2.03
CA LEU A 88 -31.03 7.50 -1.78
C LEU A 88 -32.44 7.86 -1.27
N ASP A 89 -32.52 8.79 -0.33
CA ASP A 89 -33.81 9.24 0.23
C ASP A 89 -34.66 9.98 -0.82
N LYS A 90 -34.01 10.72 -1.71
CA LYS A 90 -34.67 11.35 -2.87
C LYS A 90 -35.24 10.30 -3.83
N ALA A 91 -34.42 9.29 -4.19
CA ALA A 91 -34.88 8.19 -5.04
C ALA A 91 -36.03 7.37 -4.40
N LYS A 92 -35.98 7.15 -3.07
CA LYS A 92 -37.08 6.52 -2.34
C LYS A 92 -38.37 7.33 -2.38
N SER A 93 -38.29 8.66 -2.29
CA SER A 93 -39.44 9.54 -2.37
C SER A 93 -40.10 9.56 -3.77
N GLU A 94 -39.30 9.31 -4.82
CA GLU A 94 -39.80 9.25 -6.22
C GLU A 94 -40.36 7.88 -6.60
N LEU A 95 -39.81 6.77 -6.07
CA LEU A 95 -40.16 5.39 -6.45
C LEU A 95 -41.11 4.67 -5.47
N GLY A 96 -41.37 5.26 -4.31
CA GLY A 96 -42.10 4.62 -3.21
C GLY A 96 -41.18 3.69 -2.37
N GLU A 97 -41.69 3.26 -1.18
CA GLU A 97 -40.86 2.51 -0.22
C GLU A 97 -40.34 1.17 -0.75
N GLU A 98 -41.21 0.35 -1.39
CA GLU A 98 -40.82 -0.96 -1.94
C GLU A 98 -39.85 -0.84 -3.12
N GLY A 99 -40.10 0.08 -4.05
CA GLY A 99 -39.23 0.36 -5.19
C GLY A 99 -37.85 0.92 -4.74
N GLY A 100 -37.87 1.72 -3.68
CA GLY A 100 -36.65 2.28 -3.10
C GLY A 100 -35.74 1.25 -2.41
N GLU A 101 -36.30 0.21 -1.78
CA GLU A 101 -35.54 -0.86 -1.17
C GLU A 101 -34.94 -1.84 -2.20
N GLN A 102 -35.70 -2.15 -3.24
CA GLN A 102 -35.18 -2.95 -4.37
C GLN A 102 -34.05 -2.23 -5.07
N LEU A 103 -34.21 -0.95 -5.42
CA LEU A 103 -33.17 -0.12 -6.02
C LEU A 103 -31.90 -0.08 -5.15
N ARG A 104 -32.05 0.08 -3.84
CA ARG A 104 -30.94 0.05 -2.90
C ARG A 104 -30.19 -1.27 -2.94
N THR A 105 -30.89 -2.40 -2.92
CA THR A 105 -30.30 -3.73 -2.96
C THR A 105 -29.52 -3.96 -4.26
N ASP A 106 -30.08 -3.56 -5.39
CA ASP A 106 -29.44 -3.71 -6.70
C ASP A 106 -28.23 -2.80 -6.84
N LEU A 107 -28.29 -1.58 -6.30
CA LEU A 107 -27.14 -0.66 -6.24
C LEU A 107 -26.04 -1.19 -5.34
N GLU A 108 -26.35 -1.70 -4.15
CA GLU A 108 -25.36 -2.29 -3.24
C GLU A 108 -24.65 -3.50 -3.88
N LYS A 109 -25.37 -4.33 -4.65
CA LYS A 109 -24.77 -5.41 -5.44
C LYS A 109 -23.85 -4.89 -6.54
N ALA A 110 -24.31 -3.93 -7.34
CA ALA A 110 -23.51 -3.35 -8.42
C ALA A 110 -22.25 -2.67 -7.89
N LEU A 111 -22.34 -1.95 -6.77
CA LEU A 111 -21.17 -1.35 -6.13
C LEU A 111 -20.18 -2.40 -5.61
N ALA A 112 -20.65 -3.51 -5.04
CA ALA A 112 -19.80 -4.61 -4.61
C ALA A 112 -19.09 -5.30 -5.79
N GLU A 113 -19.73 -5.41 -6.95
CA GLU A 113 -19.11 -5.91 -8.17
C GLU A 113 -18.03 -4.96 -8.69
N VAL A 114 -18.29 -3.64 -8.66
CA VAL A 114 -17.27 -2.64 -9.02
C VAL A 114 -16.07 -2.71 -8.07
N GLU A 115 -16.30 -2.79 -6.75
CA GLU A 115 -15.23 -2.95 -5.76
C GLU A 115 -14.37 -4.18 -6.07
N ARG A 116 -15.01 -5.32 -6.35
CA ARG A 116 -14.32 -6.58 -6.69
C ARG A 116 -13.50 -6.46 -7.97
N SER A 117 -14.08 -5.86 -9.01
CA SER A 117 -13.41 -5.67 -10.30
C SER A 117 -12.17 -4.77 -10.18
N VAL A 118 -12.26 -3.67 -9.42
CA VAL A 118 -11.13 -2.78 -9.18
C VAL A 118 -10.05 -3.47 -8.33
N MET A 119 -10.44 -4.25 -7.31
CA MET A 119 -9.49 -5.05 -6.53
C MET A 119 -8.75 -6.07 -7.39
N GLN A 120 -9.45 -6.74 -8.29
CA GLN A 120 -8.84 -7.68 -9.23
C GLN A 120 -7.84 -6.98 -10.15
N GLU A 121 -8.14 -5.77 -10.63
CA GLU A 121 -7.24 -4.97 -11.45
C GLU A 121 -5.96 -4.60 -10.71
N VAL A 122 -6.07 -4.20 -9.44
CA VAL A 122 -4.91 -3.90 -8.58
C VAL A 122 -3.97 -5.11 -8.46
N GLU A 123 -4.52 -6.33 -8.38
CA GLU A 123 -3.71 -7.56 -8.31
C GLU A 123 -3.12 -7.94 -9.68
N VAL A 124 -3.90 -7.86 -10.75
CA VAL A 124 -3.46 -8.20 -12.11
C VAL A 124 -2.31 -7.30 -12.58
N GLU A 125 -2.39 -6.01 -12.29
CA GLU A 125 -1.35 -5.03 -12.66
C GLU A 125 -0.18 -4.97 -11.66
N ALA A 126 -0.18 -5.81 -10.63
CA ALA A 126 0.88 -5.92 -9.63
C ALA A 126 1.26 -4.56 -8.97
N PHE A 127 0.28 -3.69 -8.70
CA PHE A 127 0.50 -2.38 -8.09
C PHE A 127 1.29 -2.44 -6.79
N ARG A 128 1.19 -3.53 -6.04
CA ARG A 128 1.88 -3.72 -4.76
C ARG A 128 3.40 -3.58 -4.88
N VAL A 129 3.98 -3.99 -6.01
CA VAL A 129 5.43 -3.88 -6.25
C VAL A 129 5.84 -2.41 -6.37
N GLY A 130 5.14 -1.64 -7.19
CA GLY A 130 5.40 -0.20 -7.34
C GLY A 130 5.13 0.58 -6.05
N VAL A 131 4.05 0.24 -5.34
CA VAL A 131 3.73 0.88 -4.05
C VAL A 131 4.78 0.58 -2.99
N PHE A 132 5.33 -0.64 -2.93
CA PHE A 132 6.42 -0.96 -2.02
C PHE A 132 7.68 -0.12 -2.28
N GLU A 133 8.02 0.09 -3.54
CA GLU A 133 9.11 1.00 -3.93
C GLU A 133 8.81 2.45 -3.55
N ALA A 134 7.60 2.92 -3.84
CA ALA A 134 7.14 4.26 -3.48
C ALA A 134 7.19 4.52 -1.96
N LEU A 135 6.77 3.54 -1.15
CA LEU A 135 6.81 3.63 0.31
C LEU A 135 8.24 3.74 0.84
N LYS A 136 9.20 3.03 0.25
CA LYS A 136 10.63 3.20 0.61
C LYS A 136 11.13 4.60 0.27
N ASN A 137 10.78 5.13 -0.91
CA ASN A 137 11.10 6.51 -1.27
C ASN A 137 10.49 7.50 -0.26
N LEU A 138 9.22 7.34 0.10
CA LEU A 138 8.55 8.19 1.09
C LEU A 138 9.19 8.14 2.46
N LEU A 139 9.51 6.96 2.97
CA LEU A 139 10.13 6.79 4.29
C LEU A 139 11.52 7.43 4.35
N ILE A 140 12.31 7.31 3.28
CA ILE A 140 13.69 7.80 3.24
C ILE A 140 13.74 9.29 2.88
N THR A 141 13.06 9.70 1.81
CA THR A 141 13.21 11.05 1.23
C THR A 141 12.03 11.98 1.50
N GLY A 142 10.92 11.41 1.97
CA GLY A 142 9.68 12.14 2.20
C GLY A 142 8.84 12.38 0.95
N ASN A 143 9.31 11.99 -0.24
CA ASN A 143 8.68 12.33 -1.51
C ASN A 143 8.76 11.20 -2.53
N THR A 144 7.73 11.04 -3.34
CA THR A 144 7.72 10.18 -4.53
C THR A 144 6.63 10.64 -5.47
N LEU A 145 6.78 10.37 -6.75
CA LEU A 145 5.74 10.62 -7.74
C LEU A 145 5.35 9.27 -8.38
N LEU A 146 4.06 8.97 -8.35
CA LEU A 146 3.50 7.83 -9.04
C LEU A 146 2.90 8.27 -10.37
N TYR A 147 3.02 7.45 -11.38
CA TYR A 147 2.35 7.60 -12.65
C TYR A 147 1.60 6.32 -13.00
N LEU A 148 0.34 6.46 -13.33
CA LEU A 148 -0.59 5.40 -13.72
C LEU A 148 -0.87 5.50 -15.23
N PRO A 149 -0.10 4.83 -16.09
CA PRO A 149 -0.31 4.89 -17.54
C PRO A 149 -1.65 4.25 -17.94
N ASP A 150 -2.24 4.70 -19.04
CA ASP A 150 -3.48 4.13 -19.60
C ASP A 150 -3.31 2.65 -19.98
N GLU A 151 -2.09 2.24 -20.37
CA GLU A 151 -1.74 0.88 -20.76
C GLU A 151 -1.65 -0.12 -19.59
N GLY A 152 -1.79 0.35 -18.38
CA GLY A 152 -1.70 -0.44 -17.15
C GLY A 152 -0.36 -0.34 -16.43
N GLY A 153 -0.33 -0.90 -15.22
CA GLY A 153 0.82 -0.85 -14.34
C GLY A 153 0.99 0.48 -13.59
N MET A 154 2.10 0.59 -12.88
CA MET A 154 2.46 1.76 -12.09
C MET A 154 3.94 2.05 -12.26
N ARG A 155 4.26 3.31 -12.50
CA ARG A 155 5.64 3.79 -12.54
C ARG A 155 5.93 4.68 -11.33
N VAL A 156 7.10 4.48 -10.74
CA VAL A 156 7.55 5.23 -9.57
C VAL A 156 8.72 6.12 -9.98
N PHE A 157 8.57 7.42 -9.76
CA PHE A 157 9.65 8.37 -10.00
C PHE A 157 10.35 8.70 -8.69
N ARG A 158 11.66 8.59 -8.70
CA ARG A 158 12.51 9.03 -7.59
C ARG A 158 12.47 10.56 -7.46
N PRO A 159 12.75 11.12 -6.27
CA PRO A 159 12.72 12.56 -6.04
C PRO A 159 13.67 13.39 -6.93
N ASP A 160 14.77 12.79 -7.42
CA ASP A 160 15.71 13.44 -8.34
C ASP A 160 15.20 13.53 -9.79
N ARG A 161 14.06 12.89 -10.10
CA ARG A 161 13.50 12.80 -11.45
C ARG A 161 12.23 13.60 -11.66
N PHE A 162 11.71 14.27 -10.65
CA PHE A 162 10.53 15.13 -10.78
C PHE A 162 10.66 16.40 -9.95
N VAL A 163 9.91 17.41 -10.32
CA VAL A 163 9.68 18.63 -9.55
C VAL A 163 8.19 18.84 -9.36
N VAL A 164 7.81 19.44 -8.25
CA VAL A 164 6.41 19.75 -7.94
C VAL A 164 6.30 21.16 -7.36
N LYS A 165 5.23 21.85 -7.73
CA LYS A 165 4.83 23.13 -7.15
C LYS A 165 3.40 23.03 -6.61
N ARG A 166 3.19 23.58 -5.43
CA ARG A 166 1.90 23.57 -4.75
C ARG A 166 1.41 24.98 -4.44
N ASP A 167 0.11 25.13 -4.29
CA ASP A 167 -0.49 26.33 -3.77
C ASP A 167 -0.38 26.39 -2.22
N PRO A 168 -0.69 27.52 -1.57
CA PRO A 168 -0.65 27.62 -0.09
C PRO A 168 -1.57 26.63 0.62
N MET A 169 -2.62 26.13 -0.03
CA MET A 169 -3.51 25.10 0.51
C MET A 169 -2.90 23.69 0.37
N GLY A 170 -1.77 23.56 -0.33
CA GLY A 170 -1.07 22.30 -0.59
C GLY A 170 -1.55 21.53 -1.81
N ASN A 171 -2.46 22.12 -2.62
CA ASN A 171 -2.88 21.49 -3.88
C ASN A 171 -1.78 21.61 -4.93
N VAL A 172 -1.66 20.60 -5.75
CA VAL A 172 -0.68 20.56 -6.85
C VAL A 172 -1.09 21.56 -7.94
N THR A 173 -0.15 22.42 -8.33
CA THR A 173 -0.32 23.35 -9.44
C THR A 173 0.50 22.95 -10.66
N HIS A 174 1.75 22.51 -10.45
CA HIS A 174 2.65 22.09 -11.52
C HIS A 174 3.42 20.85 -11.07
N ILE A 175 3.61 19.92 -12.01
CA ILE A 175 4.55 18.82 -11.91
C ILE A 175 5.38 18.83 -13.18
N ALA A 176 6.67 18.56 -13.09
CA ALA A 176 7.46 18.21 -14.27
C ALA A 176 8.37 17.02 -13.96
N THR A 177 8.50 16.12 -14.93
CA THR A 177 9.38 14.94 -14.82
C THR A 177 10.52 15.04 -15.83
N LYS A 178 11.65 14.42 -15.49
CA LYS A 178 12.82 14.28 -16.34
C LYS A 178 13.16 12.81 -16.49
N GLU A 179 13.20 12.34 -17.72
CA GLU A 179 13.49 10.96 -18.09
C GLU A 179 14.60 10.90 -19.12
N THR A 180 15.53 9.98 -18.96
CA THR A 180 16.58 9.76 -19.95
C THR A 180 16.18 8.56 -20.81
N ILE A 181 15.94 8.79 -22.08
CA ILE A 181 15.47 7.78 -23.05
C ILE A 181 16.41 7.67 -24.25
N ALA A 182 16.33 6.56 -24.98
CA ALA A 182 16.99 6.45 -26.25
C ALA A 182 16.20 7.23 -27.32
N PRO A 183 16.86 8.01 -28.21
CA PRO A 183 16.15 8.80 -29.23
C PRO A 183 15.25 7.97 -30.17
N MET A 184 15.56 6.68 -30.33
CA MET A 184 14.74 5.76 -31.12
C MET A 184 13.35 5.49 -30.54
N MET A 185 13.13 5.81 -29.25
CA MET A 185 11.82 5.68 -28.58
C MET A 185 10.93 6.91 -28.80
N LEU A 186 11.46 7.97 -29.39
CA LEU A 186 10.70 9.16 -29.72
C LEU A 186 9.79 8.92 -30.92
N PRO A 187 8.65 9.62 -31.02
CA PRO A 187 7.83 9.66 -32.23
C PRO A 187 8.63 10.12 -33.44
N ASP A 188 8.27 9.61 -34.63
CA ASP A 188 8.97 9.93 -35.89
C ASP A 188 8.95 11.43 -36.17
N SER A 189 7.90 12.14 -35.76
CA SER A 189 7.72 13.58 -35.93
C SER A 189 8.87 14.44 -35.37
N VAL A 190 9.47 14.02 -34.25
CA VAL A 190 10.56 14.77 -33.56
C VAL A 190 11.90 14.04 -33.62
N ARG A 191 11.90 12.76 -33.94
CA ARG A 191 13.10 11.91 -33.91
C ARG A 191 14.21 12.43 -34.83
N ASP A 192 13.89 12.76 -36.06
CA ASP A 192 14.86 13.23 -37.07
C ASP A 192 15.51 14.55 -36.65
N GLU A 193 14.78 15.44 -36.01
CA GLU A 193 15.27 16.73 -35.53
C GLU A 193 16.20 16.55 -34.33
N VAL A 194 15.83 15.70 -33.38
CA VAL A 194 16.65 15.35 -32.21
C VAL A 194 17.94 14.66 -32.64
N TYR A 195 17.92 13.77 -33.65
CA TYR A 195 19.13 13.12 -34.17
C TYR A 195 20.08 14.08 -34.89
N LYS A 196 19.56 15.08 -35.59
CA LYS A 196 20.40 16.09 -36.27
C LYS A 196 21.21 16.89 -35.25
N ASP A 197 20.62 17.18 -34.08
CA ASP A 197 21.22 17.98 -33.03
C ASP A 197 22.07 17.15 -32.06
N SER A 198 21.79 15.84 -31.89
CA SER A 198 22.43 14.97 -30.90
C SER A 198 23.81 14.45 -31.29
N GLY A 199 24.20 14.53 -32.54
CA GLY A 199 25.45 13.95 -33.02
C GLY A 199 25.54 12.43 -32.82
N LYS A 200 26.27 11.97 -31.79
CA LYS A 200 26.46 10.55 -31.45
C LYS A 200 25.90 10.20 -30.04
N GLU A 201 25.08 11.07 -29.47
CA GLU A 201 24.49 10.77 -28.15
C GLU A 201 23.52 9.61 -28.25
N ASN A 202 23.73 8.60 -27.39
CA ASN A 202 22.87 7.40 -27.32
C ASN A 202 21.59 7.65 -26.51
N THR A 203 21.48 8.77 -25.81
CA THR A 203 20.36 9.11 -24.93
C THR A 203 20.01 10.59 -25.03
N CYS A 204 18.74 10.91 -24.80
CA CYS A 204 18.23 12.28 -24.66
C CYS A 204 17.32 12.38 -23.44
N ASP A 205 17.20 13.60 -22.89
CA ASP A 205 16.29 13.88 -21.79
C ASP A 205 14.91 14.28 -22.32
N LEU A 206 13.90 13.52 -21.93
CA LEU A 206 12.47 13.79 -22.15
C LEU A 206 11.91 14.48 -20.93
N TYR A 207 11.26 15.61 -21.11
CA TYR A 207 10.57 16.34 -20.07
C TYR A 207 9.06 16.23 -20.27
N THR A 208 8.32 15.95 -19.19
CA THR A 208 6.85 15.94 -19.19
C THR A 208 6.38 17.00 -18.21
N ALA A 209 5.59 17.97 -18.68
CA ALA A 209 4.95 18.97 -17.84
C ALA A 209 3.49 18.63 -17.62
N ILE A 210 3.02 18.80 -16.41
CA ILE A 210 1.64 18.65 -15.97
C ILE A 210 1.25 19.94 -15.22
N CYS A 211 0.49 20.80 -15.88
CA CYS A 211 0.19 22.15 -15.40
C CYS A 211 -1.30 22.32 -15.17
N ARG A 212 -1.67 22.79 -13.98
CA ARG A 212 -3.06 23.14 -13.68
C ARG A 212 -3.44 24.43 -14.40
N ARG A 213 -4.52 24.36 -15.21
CA ARG A 213 -5.14 25.52 -15.84
C ARG A 213 -6.64 25.47 -15.56
N ASP A 214 -7.12 26.49 -14.86
CA ASP A 214 -8.52 26.56 -14.43
C ASP A 214 -8.98 25.29 -13.72
N ASN A 215 -9.86 24.51 -14.32
CA ASN A 215 -10.45 23.30 -13.77
C ASN A 215 -9.92 21.99 -14.39
N LYS A 216 -8.73 22.05 -15.02
CA LYS A 216 -8.08 20.91 -15.69
C LYS A 216 -6.59 20.90 -15.45
N PHE A 217 -5.95 19.74 -15.67
CA PHE A 217 -4.53 19.63 -15.89
C PHE A 217 -4.23 19.45 -17.37
N ILE A 218 -3.27 20.20 -17.87
CA ILE A 218 -2.73 20.08 -19.22
C ILE A 218 -1.40 19.35 -19.12
N VAL A 219 -1.19 18.36 -19.99
CA VAL A 219 0.03 17.57 -20.08
C VAL A 219 0.64 17.74 -21.45
N TYR A 220 1.95 17.94 -21.51
CA TYR A 220 2.72 17.98 -22.75
C TYR A 220 4.17 17.57 -22.47
N GLN A 221 4.83 17.12 -23.54
CA GLN A 221 6.22 16.66 -23.47
C GLN A 221 7.11 17.44 -24.42
N ASP A 222 8.36 17.63 -24.03
CA ASP A 222 9.41 18.18 -24.89
C ASP A 222 10.74 17.44 -24.72
N VAL A 223 11.49 17.46 -25.80
CA VAL A 223 12.87 16.97 -25.88
C VAL A 223 13.72 18.06 -26.51
N LYS A 224 14.80 18.48 -25.83
CA LYS A 224 15.70 19.56 -26.31
C LYS A 224 14.97 20.85 -26.70
N GLY A 225 13.86 21.16 -26.05
CA GLY A 225 13.06 22.37 -26.33
C GLY A 225 12.07 22.22 -27.49
N ILE A 226 12.01 21.03 -28.13
CA ILE A 226 11.05 20.71 -29.19
C ILE A 226 9.84 20.04 -28.54
N THR A 227 8.66 20.62 -28.68
CA THR A 227 7.43 20.07 -28.13
C THR A 227 6.92 18.90 -28.99
N ILE A 228 6.54 17.82 -28.34
CA ILE A 228 5.93 16.64 -28.97
C ILE A 228 4.42 16.89 -29.04
N GLU A 229 3.90 17.27 -30.21
CA GLU A 229 2.46 17.62 -30.36
C GLU A 229 1.52 16.47 -29.98
N GLU A 230 1.91 15.24 -30.28
CA GLU A 230 1.12 14.02 -29.98
C GLU A 230 1.01 13.72 -28.49
N SER A 231 1.85 14.37 -27.65
CA SER A 231 1.86 14.17 -26.19
C SER A 231 0.85 15.04 -25.44
N TYR A 232 0.19 15.96 -26.17
CA TYR A 232 -0.77 16.87 -25.53
C TYR A 232 -2.00 16.13 -25.02
N GLY A 233 -2.31 16.31 -23.74
CA GLY A 233 -3.46 15.72 -23.09
C GLY A 233 -4.09 16.65 -22.06
N GLU A 234 -5.39 16.46 -21.84
CA GLU A 234 -6.15 17.17 -20.81
C GLU A 234 -6.80 16.18 -19.84
N TYR A 235 -6.66 16.45 -18.55
CA TYR A 235 -7.23 15.62 -17.49
C TYR A 235 -8.08 16.47 -16.54
N PRO A 236 -9.25 15.98 -16.08
CA PRO A 236 -9.97 16.57 -14.97
C PRO A 236 -9.11 16.58 -13.70
N LEU A 237 -9.36 17.52 -12.76
CA LEU A 237 -8.56 17.66 -11.54
C LEU A 237 -8.54 16.40 -10.66
N ASP A 238 -9.62 15.64 -10.65
CA ASP A 238 -9.80 14.42 -9.87
C ASP A 238 -9.30 13.13 -10.55
N LYS A 239 -8.85 13.23 -11.83
CA LYS A 239 -8.47 12.05 -12.65
C LYS A 239 -7.09 12.18 -13.27
N VAL A 240 -6.20 12.91 -12.62
CA VAL A 240 -4.82 13.06 -13.06
C VAL A 240 -4.05 11.79 -12.74
N PRO A 241 -3.39 11.14 -13.72
CA PRO A 241 -2.67 9.90 -13.46
C PRO A 241 -1.29 10.10 -12.79
N TRP A 242 -0.87 11.33 -12.51
CA TRP A 242 0.35 11.65 -11.76
C TRP A 242 0.01 12.01 -10.32
N LEU A 243 0.47 11.19 -9.37
CA LEU A 243 0.19 11.32 -7.94
C LEU A 243 1.47 11.68 -7.18
N PRO A 244 1.75 12.96 -6.91
CA PRO A 244 2.89 13.39 -6.11
C PRO A 244 2.58 13.23 -4.62
N LEU A 245 3.16 12.20 -4.00
CA LEU A 245 2.95 11.84 -2.61
C LEU A 245 3.99 12.48 -1.69
N ARG A 246 3.57 12.80 -0.47
CA ARG A 246 4.41 13.31 0.62
C ARG A 246 4.26 12.44 1.86
N TYR A 247 5.37 12.23 2.56
CA TYR A 247 5.33 11.60 3.87
C TYR A 247 4.72 12.53 4.92
N THR A 248 5.24 13.76 5.03
CA THR A 248 4.74 14.78 5.96
C THR A 248 4.32 16.03 5.19
N ARG A 249 3.18 16.61 5.55
CA ARG A 249 2.73 17.89 5.02
C ARG A 249 3.17 19.01 5.96
N ILE A 250 3.97 19.94 5.44
CA ILE A 250 4.40 21.15 6.16
C ILE A 250 3.85 22.35 5.41
N ASP A 251 3.29 23.28 6.15
CA ASP A 251 2.74 24.52 5.59
C ASP A 251 3.82 25.33 4.88
N GLY A 252 3.52 25.78 3.67
CA GLY A 252 4.45 26.55 2.83
C GLY A 252 5.54 25.73 2.14
N GLU A 253 5.64 24.38 2.36
CA GLU A 253 6.60 23.53 1.68
C GLU A 253 5.93 22.76 0.53
N ASP A 254 6.58 22.75 -0.64
CA ASP A 254 6.13 21.98 -1.81
C ASP A 254 6.40 20.48 -1.65
N TYR A 255 7.43 20.13 -0.86
CA TYR A 255 7.92 18.77 -0.63
C TYR A 255 7.71 18.35 0.82
N GLY A 256 7.55 17.06 1.04
CA GLY A 256 7.50 16.45 2.37
C GLY A 256 8.88 16.13 2.93
N ARG A 257 8.93 15.77 4.22
CA ARG A 257 10.13 15.28 4.91
C ARG A 257 9.98 13.81 5.22
N GLY A 258 11.09 13.05 5.13
CA GLY A 258 11.07 11.61 5.33
C GLY A 258 11.06 11.21 6.81
N PHE A 259 10.51 10.04 7.11
CA PHE A 259 10.56 9.45 8.43
C PHE A 259 12.01 9.26 8.95
N VAL A 260 12.92 8.84 8.06
CA VAL A 260 14.33 8.64 8.40
C VAL A 260 14.99 9.95 8.86
N GLU A 261 14.54 11.10 8.35
CA GLU A 261 15.07 12.42 8.73
C GLU A 261 14.90 12.68 10.25
N GLU A 262 13.80 12.21 10.84
CA GLU A 262 13.52 12.36 12.28
C GLU A 262 14.52 11.59 13.16
N TYR A 263 15.05 10.48 12.66
CA TYR A 263 16.01 9.61 13.36
C TYR A 263 17.44 9.71 12.84
N MET A 264 17.72 10.74 12.04
CA MET A 264 19.05 10.95 11.42
C MET A 264 20.17 11.00 12.43
N GLY A 265 19.95 11.65 13.58
CA GLY A 265 20.94 11.75 14.66
C GLY A 265 21.31 10.40 15.27
N ASP A 266 20.29 9.58 15.55
CA ASP A 266 20.48 8.22 16.09
C ASP A 266 21.16 7.31 15.07
N LEU A 267 20.78 7.37 13.79
CA LEU A 267 21.41 6.58 12.73
C LEU A 267 22.87 6.97 12.51
N LYS A 268 23.20 8.28 12.49
CA LYS A 268 24.59 8.76 12.38
C LYS A 268 25.44 8.34 13.57
N SER A 269 24.89 8.43 14.78
CA SER A 269 25.57 8.02 16.00
C SER A 269 25.84 6.51 16.01
N LEU A 270 24.84 5.72 15.65
CA LEU A 270 24.96 4.27 15.56
C LEU A 270 25.97 3.85 14.50
N GLU A 271 25.96 4.48 13.32
CA GLU A 271 26.92 4.24 12.26
C GLU A 271 28.36 4.50 12.72
N SER A 272 28.58 5.66 13.34
CA SER A 272 29.90 6.06 13.84
C SER A 272 30.42 5.12 14.93
N LEU A 273 29.55 4.73 15.87
CA LEU A 273 29.92 3.80 16.96
C LEU A 273 30.18 2.39 16.42
N THR A 274 29.33 1.89 15.54
CA THR A 274 29.50 0.56 14.93
C THR A 274 30.80 0.50 14.13
N ARG A 275 31.07 1.51 13.32
CA ARG A 275 32.31 1.64 12.55
C ARG A 275 33.53 1.68 13.47
N ALA A 276 33.50 2.52 14.50
CA ALA A 276 34.59 2.63 15.45
C ALA A 276 34.90 1.31 16.18
N ILE A 277 33.86 0.56 16.57
CA ILE A 277 34.03 -0.75 17.21
C ILE A 277 34.62 -1.77 16.21
N VAL A 278 34.09 -1.84 14.98
CA VAL A 278 34.60 -2.78 13.97
C VAL A 278 36.02 -2.49 13.59
N GLU A 279 36.34 -1.24 13.25
CA GLU A 279 37.71 -0.82 12.89
C GLU A 279 38.67 -0.93 14.08
N GLY A 280 38.24 -0.51 15.29
CA GLY A 280 39.02 -0.63 16.52
C GLY A 280 39.25 -2.06 16.93
N SER A 281 38.28 -2.96 16.78
CA SER A 281 38.45 -4.39 17.04
C SER A 281 39.42 -5.03 16.04
N ALA A 282 39.32 -4.66 14.77
CA ALA A 282 40.27 -5.11 13.75
C ALA A 282 41.71 -4.62 14.01
N ALA A 283 41.86 -3.38 14.50
CA ALA A 283 43.17 -2.85 14.93
C ALA A 283 43.69 -3.52 16.20
N ALA A 284 42.82 -3.78 17.18
CA ALA A 284 43.18 -4.46 18.43
C ALA A 284 43.57 -5.94 18.21
N ALA A 285 43.04 -6.59 17.17
CA ALA A 285 43.43 -7.94 16.78
C ALA A 285 44.86 -8.02 16.19
N LYS A 286 45.43 -6.89 15.78
CA LYS A 286 46.83 -6.83 15.32
C LYS A 286 47.75 -6.77 16.52
N VAL A 287 48.48 -7.83 16.75
CA VAL A 287 49.56 -7.87 17.76
C VAL A 287 50.86 -7.49 17.08
N LEU A 288 51.46 -6.39 17.51
CA LEU A 288 52.78 -5.96 17.04
C LEU A 288 53.80 -6.20 18.14
N PHE A 289 54.82 -7.00 17.83
CA PHE A 289 55.97 -7.20 18.71
C PHE A 289 57.04 -6.14 18.40
N MET A 290 57.42 -5.38 19.39
CA MET A 290 58.53 -4.45 19.30
C MET A 290 59.73 -5.06 20.00
N VAL A 291 60.86 -5.09 19.30
CA VAL A 291 62.11 -5.59 19.83
C VAL A 291 63.08 -4.40 20.02
N ASN A 292 63.62 -4.28 21.20
CA ASN A 292 64.57 -3.23 21.49
C ASN A 292 65.82 -3.39 20.58
N PRO A 293 66.16 -2.40 19.75
CA PRO A 293 67.28 -2.50 18.81
C PRO A 293 68.67 -2.65 19.52
N ASN A 294 68.77 -2.21 20.78
CA ASN A 294 69.95 -2.29 21.59
C ASN A 294 69.96 -3.49 22.55
N GLY A 295 68.91 -4.34 22.49
CA GLY A 295 68.82 -5.53 23.33
C GLY A 295 69.56 -6.74 22.82
N THR A 296 69.55 -7.80 23.62
CA THR A 296 70.19 -9.08 23.28
C THR A 296 69.31 -9.95 22.37
N THR A 297 68.00 -9.67 22.30
CA THR A 297 67.03 -10.43 21.52
C THR A 297 67.02 -9.97 20.07
N ARG A 298 67.22 -10.89 19.13
CA ARG A 298 67.20 -10.58 17.70
C ARG A 298 65.77 -10.78 17.13
N ALA A 299 65.23 -9.74 16.50
CA ALA A 299 63.88 -9.76 15.90
C ALA A 299 63.71 -10.90 14.88
N LYS A 300 64.74 -11.16 14.05
CA LYS A 300 64.71 -12.22 13.05
C LYS A 300 64.58 -13.61 13.69
N THR A 301 65.38 -13.88 14.74
CA THR A 301 65.31 -15.16 15.44
C THR A 301 64.02 -15.42 16.13
N LEU A 302 63.40 -14.36 16.67
CA LEU A 302 62.06 -14.45 17.28
C LEU A 302 60.95 -14.66 16.24
N ALA A 303 61.04 -14.01 15.08
CA ALA A 303 60.03 -14.13 14.00
C ALA A 303 60.07 -15.51 13.31
N GLU A 304 61.23 -16.16 13.25
CA GLU A 304 61.42 -17.48 12.63
C GLU A 304 61.24 -18.66 13.63
N ALA A 305 61.09 -18.34 14.93
CA ALA A 305 60.98 -19.37 15.97
C ALA A 305 59.61 -20.09 15.91
N ALA A 306 59.64 -21.43 15.94
CA ALA A 306 58.43 -22.24 16.03
C ALA A 306 57.82 -22.17 17.45
N ASN A 307 56.56 -22.52 17.59
CA ASN A 307 55.90 -22.57 18.88
C ASN A 307 56.59 -23.57 19.83
N GLY A 308 57.02 -23.10 21.01
CA GLY A 308 57.79 -23.91 21.98
C GLY A 308 59.29 -23.94 21.74
N ALA A 309 59.83 -23.18 20.78
CA ALA A 309 61.28 -23.08 20.55
C ALA A 309 61.99 -22.34 21.70
N ILE A 310 63.17 -22.76 22.02
CA ILE A 310 64.04 -22.06 22.98
C ILE A 310 64.88 -21.05 22.21
N VAL A 311 64.68 -19.78 22.51
CA VAL A 311 65.37 -18.65 21.86
C VAL A 311 66.17 -17.91 22.88
N GLN A 312 67.40 -17.54 22.51
CA GLN A 312 68.29 -16.73 23.37
C GLN A 312 67.86 -15.27 23.32
N GLY A 313 67.60 -14.66 24.47
CA GLY A 313 67.14 -13.27 24.57
C GLY A 313 66.70 -12.90 25.99
N SER A 314 66.21 -11.67 26.14
CA SER A 314 65.55 -11.18 27.34
C SER A 314 64.10 -10.84 27.04
N ASP A 315 63.20 -11.20 27.94
CA ASP A 315 61.77 -10.83 27.87
C ASP A 315 61.57 -9.30 27.94
N ALA A 316 62.48 -8.59 28.65
CA ALA A 316 62.48 -7.13 28.72
C ALA A 316 62.77 -6.44 27.37
N ASP A 317 63.43 -7.17 26.41
CA ASP A 317 63.71 -6.65 25.08
C ASP A 317 62.49 -6.69 24.14
N VAL A 318 61.50 -7.42 24.50
CA VAL A 318 60.31 -7.63 23.67
C VAL A 318 59.09 -7.02 24.35
N SER A 319 58.49 -6.01 23.72
CA SER A 319 57.23 -5.45 24.16
C SER A 319 56.14 -5.73 23.14
N VAL A 320 54.94 -5.97 23.63
CA VAL A 320 53.76 -6.18 22.78
C VAL A 320 52.97 -4.89 22.75
N LEU A 321 52.81 -4.33 21.57
CA LEU A 321 51.94 -3.20 21.38
C LEU A 321 50.52 -3.73 21.18
N GLN A 322 49.71 -3.66 22.23
CA GLN A 322 48.27 -3.99 22.20
C GLN A 322 47.46 -2.78 22.59
N LEU A 323 46.37 -2.57 21.87
CA LEU A 323 45.38 -1.56 22.23
C LEU A 323 44.53 -2.08 23.40
N GLN A 324 44.76 -1.56 24.61
CA GLN A 324 43.97 -1.91 25.81
C GLN A 324 42.81 -0.96 25.99
N LYS A 325 41.79 -1.03 25.09
CA LYS A 325 40.59 -0.17 25.10
C LYS A 325 39.31 -0.92 25.45
N PHE A 326 39.36 -2.00 26.21
CA PHE A 326 38.18 -2.82 26.53
C PHE A 326 37.06 -2.04 27.23
N ASN A 327 37.41 -1.10 28.12
CA ASN A 327 36.39 -0.29 28.82
C ASN A 327 35.69 0.68 27.88
N ASP A 328 36.42 1.29 26.94
CA ASP A 328 35.88 2.21 25.96
C ASP A 328 34.92 1.48 25.01
N PHE A 329 35.30 0.29 24.55
CA PHE A 329 34.47 -0.56 23.71
C PHE A 329 33.19 -1.02 24.43
N ARG A 330 33.25 -1.32 25.72
CA ARG A 330 32.08 -1.70 26.52
C ARG A 330 31.09 -0.56 26.66
N VAL A 331 31.55 0.66 26.91
CA VAL A 331 30.69 1.86 26.97
C VAL A 331 30.08 2.11 25.62
N ALA A 332 30.86 2.06 24.52
CA ALA A 332 30.37 2.22 23.17
C ALA A 332 29.30 1.17 22.83
N GLN A 333 29.49 -0.10 23.18
CA GLN A 333 28.57 -1.19 22.97
C GLN A 333 27.24 -0.99 23.73
N THR A 334 27.31 -0.53 24.98
CA THR A 334 26.09 -0.23 25.79
C THR A 334 25.32 0.92 25.17
N THR A 335 26.00 1.99 24.77
CA THR A 335 25.36 3.13 24.08
C THR A 335 24.74 2.71 22.76
N MET A 336 25.43 1.90 21.98
CA MET A 336 24.97 1.35 20.71
C MET A 336 23.70 0.51 20.90
N ALA A 337 23.65 -0.36 21.94
CA ALA A 337 22.49 -1.16 22.24
C ALA A 337 21.26 -0.30 22.61
N ALA A 338 21.45 0.77 23.39
CA ALA A 338 20.38 1.70 23.72
C ALA A 338 19.84 2.46 22.48
N ILE A 339 20.71 2.85 21.57
CA ILE A 339 20.31 3.49 20.30
C ILE A 339 19.56 2.49 19.40
N GLN A 340 20.06 1.25 19.31
CA GLN A 340 19.39 0.19 18.54
C GLN A 340 18.00 -0.12 19.06
N GLU A 341 17.82 -0.13 20.37
CA GLU A 341 16.53 -0.34 20.99
C GLU A 341 15.53 0.77 20.62
N ARG A 342 15.95 2.05 20.76
CA ARG A 342 15.11 3.20 20.33
C ARG A 342 14.72 3.12 18.87
N LEU A 343 15.69 2.87 17.99
CA LEU A 343 15.44 2.72 16.56
C LEU A 343 14.56 1.49 16.25
N SER A 344 14.72 0.39 16.98
CA SER A 344 13.87 -0.79 16.83
C SER A 344 12.41 -0.51 17.16
N HIS A 345 12.15 0.30 18.20
CA HIS A 345 10.81 0.77 18.52
C HIS A 345 10.27 1.72 17.46
N ALA A 346 11.05 2.71 17.04
CA ALA A 346 10.65 3.67 16.01
C ALA A 346 10.30 2.98 14.68
N PHE A 347 11.10 2.02 14.24
CA PHE A 347 10.87 1.25 13.02
C PHE A 347 9.90 0.05 13.19
N LEU A 348 9.26 -0.07 14.36
CA LEU A 348 8.32 -1.15 14.69
C LEU A 348 8.90 -2.57 14.43
N LEU A 349 10.21 -2.75 14.66
CA LEU A 349 10.88 -4.02 14.47
C LEU A 349 10.49 -5.08 15.51
N ASN A 350 10.03 -4.65 16.68
CA ASN A 350 9.66 -5.52 17.80
C ASN A 350 8.17 -5.90 17.81
N SER A 351 7.37 -5.38 16.86
CA SER A 351 5.95 -5.71 16.80
C SER A 351 5.76 -7.07 16.14
N SER A 352 4.99 -7.93 16.82
CA SER A 352 4.79 -9.33 16.43
C SER A 352 3.55 -9.56 15.54
N VAL A 353 2.93 -8.50 15.04
CA VAL A 353 1.57 -8.54 14.47
C VAL A 353 1.48 -9.28 13.13
N VAL A 354 2.56 -9.39 12.36
CA VAL A 354 2.48 -10.05 11.04
C VAL A 354 3.49 -11.19 10.94
N ARG A 355 3.02 -12.44 10.96
CA ARG A 355 3.86 -13.63 10.79
C ARG A 355 3.98 -14.10 9.35
N ASP A 356 2.95 -13.89 8.53
CA ASP A 356 2.92 -14.40 7.14
C ASP A 356 2.02 -13.51 6.28
N ALA A 357 2.57 -12.85 5.27
CA ALA A 357 1.86 -11.87 4.45
C ALA A 357 0.69 -12.48 3.63
N GLU A 358 0.74 -13.79 3.37
CA GLU A 358 -0.29 -14.47 2.56
C GLU A 358 -1.54 -14.88 3.37
N ARG A 359 -1.49 -14.86 4.70
CA ARG A 359 -2.57 -15.35 5.59
C ARG A 359 -3.06 -14.33 6.60
N VAL A 360 -2.84 -13.05 6.32
CA VAL A 360 -3.25 -11.98 7.24
C VAL A 360 -4.77 -11.82 7.23
N THR A 361 -5.36 -11.80 8.41
CA THR A 361 -6.81 -11.60 8.57
C THR A 361 -7.18 -10.11 8.50
N ALA A 362 -8.43 -9.80 8.18
CA ALA A 362 -8.92 -8.42 8.16
C ALA A 362 -8.76 -7.71 9.52
N GLU A 363 -8.88 -8.45 10.63
CA GLU A 363 -8.68 -7.93 11.98
C GLU A 363 -7.21 -7.60 12.26
N GLU A 364 -6.27 -8.43 11.82
CA GLU A 364 -4.84 -8.14 11.93
C GLU A 364 -4.45 -6.91 11.11
N ILE A 365 -5.02 -6.73 9.91
CA ILE A 365 -4.82 -5.53 9.09
C ILE A 365 -5.34 -4.29 9.83
N ARG A 366 -6.51 -4.38 10.45
CA ARG A 366 -7.09 -3.28 11.22
C ARG A 366 -6.23 -2.91 12.42
N MET A 367 -5.76 -3.90 13.19
CA MET A 367 -4.85 -3.67 14.31
C MET A 367 -3.52 -3.06 13.85
N LEU A 368 -2.97 -3.55 12.75
CA LEU A 368 -1.76 -3.01 12.14
C LEU A 368 -1.96 -1.55 11.67
N SER A 369 -3.10 -1.25 11.05
CA SER A 369 -3.42 0.12 10.62
C SER A 369 -3.54 1.08 11.79
N GLN A 370 -4.14 0.65 12.91
CA GLN A 370 -4.22 1.44 14.14
C GLN A 370 -2.85 1.63 14.80
N GLU A 371 -1.99 0.60 14.82
CA GLU A 371 -0.61 0.70 15.31
C GLU A 371 0.19 1.70 14.47
N LEU A 372 0.08 1.61 13.14
CA LEU A 372 0.75 2.53 12.21
C LEU A 372 0.24 3.97 12.35
N GLU A 373 -1.07 4.16 12.49
CA GLU A 373 -1.65 5.49 12.71
C GLU A 373 -1.16 6.13 14.02
N ALA A 374 -1.11 5.35 15.08
CA ALA A 374 -0.61 5.80 16.39
C ALA A 374 0.91 6.07 16.36
N ALA A 375 1.69 5.25 15.67
CA ALA A 375 3.15 5.34 15.64
C ALA A 375 3.67 6.40 14.66
N LEU A 376 2.98 6.61 13.54
CA LEU A 376 3.43 7.45 12.44
C LEU A 376 2.64 8.78 12.31
N GLY A 377 1.89 9.15 13.35
CA GLY A 377 1.30 10.49 13.47
C GLY A 377 0.33 10.87 12.35
N GLY A 378 -0.54 9.95 11.93
CA GLY A 378 -1.56 10.24 10.90
C GLY A 378 -1.11 10.01 9.45
N LEU A 379 0.08 9.47 9.23
CA LEU A 379 0.57 9.16 7.88
C LEU A 379 -0.40 8.26 7.10
N TYR A 380 -0.97 7.26 7.77
CA TYR A 380 -1.91 6.36 7.14
C TYR A 380 -3.14 7.12 6.59
N SER A 381 -3.68 8.05 7.36
CA SER A 381 -4.79 8.91 6.92
C SER A 381 -4.40 9.82 5.76
N ILE A 382 -3.18 10.37 5.76
CA ILE A 382 -2.67 11.18 4.64
C ILE A 382 -2.58 10.33 3.37
N LEU A 383 -1.97 9.16 3.43
CA LEU A 383 -1.83 8.24 2.29
C LEU A 383 -3.18 7.67 1.84
N SER A 384 -4.13 7.51 2.74
CA SER A 384 -5.50 7.15 2.37
C SER A 384 -6.15 8.20 1.46
N GLN A 385 -5.93 9.48 1.72
CA GLN A 385 -6.48 10.58 0.93
C GLN A 385 -5.64 10.92 -0.30
N GLU A 386 -4.32 11.00 -0.17
CA GLU A 386 -3.43 11.41 -1.27
C GLU A 386 -3.06 10.27 -2.23
N PHE A 387 -3.19 9.00 -1.80
CA PHE A 387 -2.86 7.83 -2.63
C PHE A 387 -4.05 6.92 -2.89
N GLN A 388 -4.70 6.33 -1.87
CA GLN A 388 -5.76 5.32 -2.10
C GLN A 388 -6.95 5.90 -2.86
N LEU A 389 -7.45 7.06 -2.45
CA LEU A 389 -8.59 7.69 -3.09
C LEU A 389 -8.32 8.08 -4.56
N PRO A 390 -7.22 8.78 -4.92
CA PRO A 390 -6.90 9.04 -6.32
C PRO A 390 -6.61 7.78 -7.13
N LEU A 391 -5.97 6.76 -6.55
CA LEU A 391 -5.73 5.47 -7.22
C LEU A 391 -7.04 4.82 -7.64
N VAL A 392 -7.99 4.65 -6.72
CA VAL A 392 -9.30 4.05 -7.00
C VAL A 392 -10.06 4.87 -8.03
N THR A 393 -10.05 6.21 -7.91
CA THR A 393 -10.74 7.12 -8.85
C THR A 393 -10.16 6.97 -10.26
N SER A 394 -8.84 6.92 -10.41
CA SER A 394 -8.16 6.76 -11.70
C SER A 394 -8.43 5.39 -12.32
N LEU A 395 -8.36 4.31 -11.51
CA LEU A 395 -8.67 2.95 -11.98
C LEU A 395 -10.13 2.82 -12.43
N MET A 396 -11.07 3.32 -11.63
CA MET A 396 -12.48 3.31 -12.02
C MET A 396 -12.74 4.10 -13.30
N ALA A 397 -12.08 5.25 -13.48
CA ALA A 397 -12.20 6.06 -14.69
C ALA A 397 -11.68 5.31 -15.92
N ARG A 398 -10.52 4.65 -15.83
CA ARG A 398 -9.92 3.84 -16.90
C ARG A 398 -10.81 2.64 -17.24
N MET A 399 -11.16 1.82 -16.25
CA MET A 399 -12.01 0.64 -16.45
C MET A 399 -13.39 0.99 -17.02
N ASN A 400 -13.96 2.14 -16.62
CA ASN A 400 -15.21 2.62 -17.19
C ASN A 400 -15.07 3.06 -18.66
N LYS A 401 -13.93 3.68 -19.03
CA LYS A 401 -13.59 4.03 -20.42
C LYS A 401 -13.48 2.77 -21.29
N GLU A 402 -12.92 1.70 -20.75
CA GLU A 402 -12.78 0.38 -21.40
C GLU A 402 -14.08 -0.45 -21.40
N GLY A 403 -15.13 -0.01 -20.71
CA GLY A 403 -16.40 -0.73 -20.59
C GLY A 403 -16.33 -2.00 -19.72
N ARG A 404 -15.34 -2.11 -18.84
CA ARG A 404 -15.08 -3.27 -17.96
C ARG A 404 -15.85 -3.19 -16.62
N LEU A 405 -16.47 -2.06 -16.33
CA LEU A 405 -17.30 -1.89 -15.14
C LEU A 405 -18.79 -2.04 -15.47
N PRO A 406 -19.60 -2.62 -14.56
CA PRO A 406 -21.04 -2.61 -14.69
C PRO A 406 -21.54 -1.17 -14.79
N LYS A 407 -22.52 -0.94 -15.67
CA LYS A 407 -23.11 0.40 -15.85
C LYS A 407 -23.93 0.75 -14.62
N LEU A 408 -23.40 1.58 -13.77
CA LEU A 408 -24.17 2.21 -12.71
C LEU A 408 -25.17 3.19 -13.33
N PRO A 409 -26.40 3.30 -12.82
CA PRO A 409 -27.35 4.32 -13.25
C PRO A 409 -26.78 5.70 -12.93
N LYS A 410 -26.15 6.33 -13.94
CA LYS A 410 -25.35 7.55 -13.81
C LYS A 410 -26.11 8.76 -13.27
N ASP A 411 -27.42 8.74 -13.38
CA ASP A 411 -28.28 9.90 -13.07
C ASP A 411 -28.82 9.89 -11.63
N ILE A 412 -28.69 8.77 -10.91
CA ILE A 412 -29.32 8.62 -9.59
C ILE A 412 -28.29 8.61 -8.46
N VAL A 413 -27.06 8.08 -8.69
CA VAL A 413 -26.10 7.88 -7.59
C VAL A 413 -24.67 8.11 -8.03
N LYS A 414 -24.00 9.09 -7.39
CA LYS A 414 -22.53 9.20 -7.42
C LYS A 414 -21.97 8.39 -6.25
N PRO A 415 -21.24 7.30 -6.49
CA PRO A 415 -20.64 6.56 -5.41
C PRO A 415 -19.57 7.41 -4.71
N THR A 416 -19.65 7.46 -3.39
CA THR A 416 -18.61 8.06 -2.55
C THR A 416 -17.57 7.00 -2.23
N ILE A 417 -16.31 7.28 -2.51
CA ILE A 417 -15.20 6.38 -2.22
C ILE A 417 -14.75 6.63 -0.78
N VAL A 418 -14.85 5.62 0.05
CA VAL A 418 -14.36 5.63 1.44
C VAL A 418 -13.08 4.80 1.50
N THR A 419 -12.02 5.38 2.03
CA THR A 419 -10.70 4.74 2.19
C THR A 419 -10.25 4.78 3.64
N GLY A 420 -9.13 4.15 3.96
CA GLY A 420 -8.57 4.16 5.30
C GLY A 420 -9.20 3.15 6.25
N VAL A 421 -9.08 3.40 7.55
CA VAL A 421 -9.57 2.50 8.62
C VAL A 421 -11.09 2.29 8.53
N GLU A 422 -11.82 3.27 8.05
CA GLU A 422 -13.28 3.17 7.85
C GLU A 422 -13.66 2.14 6.77
N ALA A 423 -12.88 2.05 5.70
CA ALA A 423 -13.12 1.07 4.63
C ALA A 423 -12.90 -0.37 5.11
N LEU A 424 -11.93 -0.59 6.00
CA LEU A 424 -11.63 -1.89 6.61
C LEU A 424 -12.72 -2.35 7.59
N GLY A 425 -13.71 -1.49 7.89
CA GLY A 425 -14.75 -1.74 8.90
C GLY A 425 -15.81 -2.77 8.52
N ARG A 426 -15.87 -3.30 7.27
CA ARG A 426 -16.87 -4.32 6.88
C ARG A 426 -16.83 -5.58 7.74
N GLY A 427 -15.64 -6.08 8.05
CA GLY A 427 -15.50 -7.20 8.99
C GLY A 427 -16.02 -6.89 10.39
N ASN A 428 -15.94 -5.61 10.79
CA ASN A 428 -16.44 -5.16 12.08
C ASN A 428 -17.98 -4.99 12.09
N ASP A 429 -18.58 -4.57 10.98
CA ASP A 429 -20.05 -4.53 10.83
C ASP A 429 -20.63 -5.94 10.88
N LEU A 430 -19.96 -6.94 10.29
CA LEU A 430 -20.33 -8.34 10.41
C LEU A 430 -20.22 -8.84 11.85
N ASN A 431 -19.10 -8.56 12.51
CA ASN A 431 -18.89 -8.94 13.91
C ASN A 431 -19.89 -8.24 14.85
N ARG A 432 -20.23 -6.97 14.59
CA ARG A 432 -21.27 -6.24 15.34
C ARG A 432 -22.65 -6.85 15.11
N LEU A 433 -22.95 -7.25 13.88
CA LEU A 433 -24.21 -7.91 13.56
C LEU A 433 -24.29 -9.29 14.22
N ASP A 434 -23.20 -10.05 14.17
CA ASP A 434 -23.11 -11.36 14.84
C ASP A 434 -23.20 -11.22 16.36
N MET A 435 -22.52 -10.24 16.97
CA MET A 435 -22.63 -9.93 18.41
C MET A 435 -24.03 -9.46 18.80
N PHE A 436 -24.67 -8.62 17.96
CA PHE A 436 -26.05 -8.19 18.19
C PHE A 436 -26.99 -9.38 18.19
N LEU A 437 -26.90 -10.25 17.19
CA LEU A 437 -27.75 -11.44 17.08
C LEU A 437 -27.48 -12.45 18.19
N ALA A 438 -26.22 -12.69 18.53
CA ALA A 438 -25.86 -13.56 19.65
C ALA A 438 -26.41 -13.01 20.96
N GLY A 439 -26.25 -11.70 21.22
CA GLY A 439 -26.81 -11.03 22.39
C GLY A 439 -28.34 -11.07 22.42
N ALA A 440 -28.99 -10.78 21.30
CA ALA A 440 -30.44 -10.87 21.19
C ALA A 440 -30.95 -12.31 21.44
N THR A 441 -30.29 -13.31 20.83
CA THR A 441 -30.64 -14.73 20.99
C THR A 441 -30.46 -15.18 22.45
N GLN A 442 -29.44 -14.69 23.12
CA GLN A 442 -29.18 -15.01 24.54
C GLN A 442 -30.25 -14.42 25.48
N VAL A 443 -30.78 -13.23 25.15
CA VAL A 443 -31.76 -12.51 26.00
C VAL A 443 -33.18 -12.98 25.77
N VAL A 444 -33.61 -13.11 24.49
CA VAL A 444 -35.02 -13.37 24.15
C VAL A 444 -35.28 -14.76 23.58
N GLY A 445 -34.23 -15.54 23.33
CA GLY A 445 -34.31 -16.88 22.76
C GLY A 445 -34.39 -16.91 21.21
N PRO A 446 -34.02 -18.03 20.58
CA PRO A 446 -33.92 -18.13 19.12
C PRO A 446 -35.28 -18.02 18.41
N GLU A 447 -36.37 -18.49 19.02
CA GLU A 447 -37.74 -18.42 18.45
C GLU A 447 -38.22 -16.97 18.37
N ALA A 448 -37.98 -16.15 19.42
CA ALA A 448 -38.36 -14.76 19.41
C ALA A 448 -37.52 -13.95 18.41
N VAL A 449 -36.21 -14.22 18.32
CA VAL A 449 -35.34 -13.53 17.36
C VAL A 449 -35.81 -13.76 15.92
N SER A 450 -36.23 -14.98 15.57
CA SER A 450 -36.74 -15.31 14.22
C SER A 450 -38.03 -14.55 13.85
N GLN A 451 -38.81 -14.08 14.82
CA GLN A 451 -40.00 -13.28 14.59
C GLN A 451 -39.72 -11.80 14.31
N TYR A 452 -38.62 -11.26 14.87
CA TYR A 452 -38.28 -9.83 14.77
C TYR A 452 -37.16 -9.53 13.79
N VAL A 453 -36.34 -10.54 13.44
CA VAL A 453 -35.17 -10.37 12.55
C VAL A 453 -35.43 -11.14 11.26
N ASN A 454 -35.27 -10.45 10.13
CA ASN A 454 -35.28 -11.11 8.83
C ASN A 454 -33.99 -11.92 8.66
N VAL A 455 -34.09 -13.25 8.89
CA VAL A 455 -32.98 -14.19 8.83
C VAL A 455 -32.43 -14.29 7.41
N GLY A 456 -33.27 -14.18 6.38
CA GLY A 456 -32.86 -14.16 4.97
C GLY A 456 -31.98 -12.94 4.66
N ASP A 457 -32.35 -11.76 5.12
CA ASP A 457 -31.56 -10.53 4.96
C ASP A 457 -30.24 -10.61 5.73
N TYR A 458 -30.27 -11.18 6.94
CA TYR A 458 -29.04 -11.43 7.71
C TYR A 458 -28.06 -12.33 6.95
N PHE A 459 -28.51 -13.45 6.39
CA PHE A 459 -27.64 -14.34 5.62
C PHE A 459 -27.11 -13.68 4.34
N LYS A 460 -27.95 -12.89 3.64
CA LYS A 460 -27.53 -12.10 2.48
C LYS A 460 -26.42 -11.12 2.85
N ARG A 461 -26.59 -10.33 3.90
CA ARG A 461 -25.58 -9.37 4.39
C ARG A 461 -24.29 -10.07 4.81
N ARG A 462 -24.41 -11.21 5.49
CA ARG A 462 -23.26 -12.00 5.93
C ARG A 462 -22.49 -12.59 4.74
N ALA A 463 -23.18 -13.18 3.78
CA ALA A 463 -22.55 -13.72 2.58
C ALA A 463 -21.88 -12.63 1.74
N THR A 464 -22.56 -11.48 1.55
CA THR A 464 -21.97 -10.32 0.86
C THR A 464 -20.73 -9.79 1.57
N ALA A 465 -20.75 -9.71 2.91
CA ALA A 465 -19.59 -9.26 3.70
C ALA A 465 -18.41 -10.25 3.66
N LEU A 466 -18.68 -11.53 3.47
CA LEU A 466 -17.67 -12.59 3.29
C LEU A 466 -17.22 -12.76 1.82
N GLY A 467 -17.81 -12.01 0.88
CA GLY A 467 -17.51 -12.14 -0.55
C GLY A 467 -18.05 -13.41 -1.20
N ILE A 468 -19.04 -14.05 -0.58
CA ILE A 468 -19.68 -15.28 -1.06
C ILE A 468 -20.85 -14.89 -1.95
N GLU A 469 -20.98 -15.50 -3.13
CA GLU A 469 -22.14 -15.33 -4.00
C GLU A 469 -23.40 -15.89 -3.32
N THR A 470 -24.42 -15.07 -3.30
CA THR A 470 -25.70 -15.41 -2.64
C THR A 470 -26.66 -16.15 -3.56
N GLU A 471 -26.45 -16.07 -4.87
CA GLU A 471 -27.31 -16.65 -5.88
C GLU A 471 -27.22 -18.19 -5.83
N GLY A 472 -28.37 -18.84 -5.65
CA GLY A 472 -28.44 -20.30 -5.47
C GLY A 472 -28.07 -20.83 -4.06
N LEU A 473 -27.43 -20.02 -3.20
CA LEU A 473 -27.08 -20.41 -1.83
C LEU A 473 -28.18 -20.04 -0.82
N ILE A 474 -28.81 -18.90 -0.99
CA ILE A 474 -29.87 -18.39 -0.11
C ILE A 474 -31.18 -18.40 -0.88
N LYS A 475 -32.18 -19.12 -0.35
CA LYS A 475 -33.53 -19.18 -0.97
C LYS A 475 -34.17 -17.80 -0.98
N SER A 476 -34.83 -17.46 -2.07
CA SER A 476 -35.62 -16.23 -2.15
C SER A 476 -36.88 -16.33 -1.26
N ASP A 477 -37.41 -15.17 -0.87
CA ASP A 477 -38.64 -15.13 -0.07
C ASP A 477 -39.84 -15.81 -0.81
N GLU A 478 -39.86 -15.75 -2.16
CA GLU A 478 -40.82 -16.44 -2.99
C GLU A 478 -40.65 -17.97 -2.91
N GLN A 479 -39.43 -18.49 -2.93
CA GLN A 479 -39.14 -19.91 -2.78
C GLN A 479 -39.53 -20.41 -1.39
N LEU A 480 -39.25 -19.63 -0.35
CA LEU A 480 -39.65 -19.98 1.02
C LEU A 480 -41.18 -19.99 1.18
N GLN A 481 -41.89 -19.03 0.57
CA GLN A 481 -43.34 -19.02 0.56
C GLN A 481 -43.95 -20.20 -0.22
N GLN A 482 -43.39 -20.54 -1.38
CA GLN A 482 -43.81 -21.71 -2.15
C GLN A 482 -43.57 -23.03 -1.40
N GLU A 483 -42.42 -23.21 -0.75
CA GLU A 483 -42.16 -24.37 0.08
C GLU A 483 -43.07 -24.43 1.31
N ALA A 484 -43.33 -23.30 1.96
CA ALA A 484 -44.28 -23.24 3.08
C ALA A 484 -45.71 -23.57 2.66
N GLN A 485 -46.17 -23.09 1.50
CA GLN A 485 -47.48 -23.46 0.92
C GLN A 485 -47.53 -24.92 0.53
N ALA A 486 -46.48 -25.46 -0.08
CA ALA A 486 -46.39 -26.89 -0.42
C ALA A 486 -46.42 -27.78 0.82
N ALA A 487 -45.68 -27.39 1.88
CA ALA A 487 -45.68 -28.11 3.17
C ALA A 487 -47.05 -28.05 3.86
N GLN A 488 -47.76 -26.91 3.82
CA GLN A 488 -49.12 -26.78 4.33
C GLN A 488 -50.09 -27.63 3.54
N MET A 489 -50.02 -27.69 2.19
CA MET A 489 -50.82 -28.57 1.37
C MET A 489 -50.57 -30.04 1.66
N GLN A 490 -49.29 -30.44 1.84
CA GLN A 490 -48.95 -31.82 2.24
C GLN A 490 -49.52 -32.18 3.62
N GLN A 491 -49.42 -31.31 4.60
CA GLN A 491 -50.00 -31.52 5.93
C GLN A 491 -51.55 -31.56 5.88
N MET A 492 -52.19 -30.75 5.04
CA MET A 492 -53.63 -30.84 4.79
C MET A 492 -54.00 -32.14 4.09
N ALA A 493 -53.26 -32.55 3.08
CA ALA A 493 -53.47 -33.83 2.40
C ALA A 493 -53.29 -35.03 3.33
N GLU A 494 -52.32 -35.01 4.23
CA GLU A 494 -52.12 -36.05 5.25
C GLU A 494 -53.25 -36.07 6.28
N LYS A 495 -53.72 -34.88 6.72
CA LYS A 495 -54.82 -34.78 7.67
C LYS A 495 -56.19 -35.10 7.06
N LEU A 496 -56.40 -34.83 5.77
CA LEU A 496 -57.64 -35.11 5.04
C LEU A 496 -57.64 -36.49 4.38
N GLY A 497 -56.48 -37.02 4.00
CA GLY A 497 -56.35 -38.32 3.36
C GLY A 497 -56.65 -39.50 4.29
N GLY A 498 -56.29 -39.40 5.56
CA GLY A 498 -56.56 -40.43 6.56
C GLY A 498 -58.04 -40.72 6.77
N PRO A 499 -58.91 -39.69 7.00
CA PRO A 499 -60.34 -39.89 7.14
C PRO A 499 -61.06 -40.29 5.84
N ALA A 500 -60.62 -39.76 4.68
CA ALA A 500 -61.25 -40.06 3.38
C ALA A 500 -60.94 -41.50 2.91
N ILE A 501 -59.72 -42.03 3.12
CA ILE A 501 -59.35 -43.40 2.82
C ILE A 501 -60.11 -44.38 3.73
N ASN A 502 -60.28 -44.07 5.02
CA ASN A 502 -61.07 -44.86 5.95
C ASN A 502 -62.56 -44.82 5.61
N ALA A 503 -63.09 -43.69 5.13
CA ALA A 503 -64.50 -43.61 4.68
C ALA A 503 -64.73 -44.37 3.37
N MET A 504 -63.81 -44.37 2.42
CA MET A 504 -63.89 -45.17 1.18
C MET A 504 -63.73 -46.66 1.44
N SER A 505 -62.83 -47.07 2.34
CA SER A 505 -62.65 -48.47 2.71
C SER A 505 -63.87 -49.04 3.45
N GLN A 506 -64.51 -48.23 4.33
CA GLN A 506 -65.78 -48.61 4.98
C GLN A 506 -66.96 -48.69 3.99
N GLN A 507 -67.04 -47.80 2.98
CA GLN A 507 -68.05 -47.88 1.93
C GLN A 507 -67.79 -49.08 1.01
N ALA A 508 -66.58 -49.43 0.68
CA ALA A 508 -66.25 -50.61 -0.13
C ALA A 508 -66.55 -51.90 0.62
N LEU A 509 -66.33 -51.96 1.91
CA LEU A 509 -66.70 -53.09 2.75
C LEU A 509 -68.20 -53.23 2.91
N ALA A 510 -68.91 -52.15 3.06
CA ALA A 510 -70.39 -52.15 3.14
C ALA A 510 -71.11 -52.52 1.81
N GLN A 511 -70.43 -52.34 0.66
CA GLN A 511 -70.97 -52.77 -0.66
C GLN A 511 -70.66 -54.28 -0.93
N GLN A 512 -69.66 -54.87 -0.30
CA GLN A 512 -69.38 -56.32 -0.43
C GLN A 512 -70.36 -57.19 0.40
N ASP A 513 -70.97 -56.63 1.45
CA ASP A 513 -71.93 -57.38 2.27
C ASP A 513 -73.36 -57.27 1.77
N ALA A 514 -73.62 -56.60 0.63
CA ALA A 514 -74.96 -56.34 0.07
C ALA A 514 -75.33 -57.15 -1.20
N GLU A 515 -74.52 -58.14 -1.64
CA GLU A 515 -74.94 -59.05 -2.71
C GLU A 515 -75.62 -60.30 -2.13
N PRO A 516 -76.97 -60.43 -2.41
CA PRO A 516 -77.61 -61.67 -2.00
C PRO A 516 -77.29 -62.84 -2.97
N GLN A 517 -76.94 -63.93 -2.41
CA GLN A 517 -76.86 -65.22 -3.11
C GLN A 517 -78.19 -65.52 -3.88
N GLN A 518 -78.07 -65.67 -5.20
CA GLN A 518 -78.84 -66.54 -6.03
C GLN A 518 -77.98 -67.29 -7.05
#